data_2babf1cf663d761d8c888841f5579b26
#
_entry.id   2babf1cf663d761d8c888841f5579b26
#
_cell.length_a   1.000
_cell.length_b   1.000
_cell.length_c   1.000
_cell.angle_alpha   90.00
_cell.angle_beta   90.00
_cell.angle_gamma   90.00
#
_symmetry.space_group_name_H-M   'P 1'
#
loop_
_entity.id
_entity.type
_entity.pdbx_description
1 polymer ?
#
loop_
_entity_poly.entity_id
_entity_poly.type
_entity_poly.pdbx_seq_one_letter_code
_entity_poly.pdbx_strand_id
1 'polypeptide(L)' 'MPQTARQVLKLLKELGFMEVRIIGDHHRYEDGNGHKVTVP' A
#
# COMPACT_ATOMS: atom_id res chain seq x y z
N MET A 1 -15.62 -9.49 7.03
CA MET A 1 -14.47 -10.38 7.02
C MET A 1 -13.19 -9.57 6.94
N PRO A 2 -12.13 -10.00 7.65
CA PRO A 2 -10.86 -9.28 7.54
C PRO A 2 -10.29 -9.45 6.14
N GLN A 3 -9.75 -8.37 5.61
CA GLN A 3 -9.11 -8.41 4.31
C GLN A 3 -7.69 -8.95 4.45
N THR A 4 -7.26 -9.74 3.46
CA THR A 4 -5.88 -10.18 3.41
C THR A 4 -4.99 -9.03 2.94
N ALA A 5 -3.69 -9.11 3.24
CA ALA A 5 -2.73 -8.12 2.77
C ALA A 5 -2.77 -7.99 1.24
N ARG A 6 -2.96 -9.11 0.54
CA ARG A 6 -3.04 -9.12 -0.92
C ARG A 6 -4.20 -8.30 -1.43
N GLN A 7 -5.37 -8.40 -0.76
CA GLN A 7 -6.55 -7.63 -1.14
C GLN A 7 -6.34 -6.14 -0.90
N VAL A 8 -5.70 -5.78 0.20
CA VAL A 8 -5.39 -4.39 0.52
C VAL A 8 -4.42 -3.81 -0.52
N LEU A 9 -3.39 -4.56 -0.89
CA LEU A 9 -2.41 -4.11 -1.89
C LEU A 9 -3.07 -3.91 -3.25
N LYS A 10 -3.97 -4.79 -3.63
CA LYS A 10 -4.69 -4.67 -4.89
C LYS A 10 -5.55 -3.40 -4.90
N LEU A 11 -6.25 -3.14 -3.80
CA LEU A 11 -7.09 -1.95 -3.69
C LEU A 11 -6.26 -0.67 -3.77
N LEU A 12 -5.13 -0.63 -3.07
CA LEU A 12 -4.23 0.52 -3.12
C LEU A 12 -3.76 0.80 -4.54
N LYS A 13 -3.42 -0.25 -5.28
CA LYS A 13 -2.98 -0.12 -6.66
C LYS A 13 -4.08 0.47 -7.53
N GLU A 14 -5.33 0.03 -7.34
CA GLU A 14 -6.47 0.54 -8.08
C GLU A 14 -6.75 2.00 -7.76
N LEU A 15 -6.41 2.45 -6.56
CA LEU A 15 -6.55 3.85 -6.14
C LEU A 15 -5.38 4.74 -6.60
N GLY A 16 -4.42 4.17 -7.31
CA GLY A 16 -3.28 4.93 -7.81
C GLY A 16 -2.06 4.94 -6.91
N PHE A 17 -2.05 4.11 -5.87
CA PHE A 17 -0.91 3.99 -4.98
C PHE A 17 0.15 3.07 -5.58
N MET A 18 1.40 3.40 -5.36
CA MET A 18 2.53 2.58 -5.79
C MET A 18 3.45 2.32 -4.61
N GLU A 19 4.02 1.13 -4.55
CA GLU A 19 5.00 0.80 -3.54
C GLU A 19 6.29 1.56 -3.83
N VAL A 20 6.71 2.38 -2.87
CA VAL A 20 7.91 3.21 -3.01
C VAL A 20 9.07 2.70 -2.17
N ARG A 21 8.80 1.91 -1.14
CA ARG A 21 9.85 1.43 -0.25
C ARG A 21 9.37 0.25 0.57
N ILE A 22 10.29 -0.65 0.91
CA ILE A 22 10.05 -1.75 1.85
C ILE A 22 11.05 -1.58 3.00
N ILE A 23 10.53 -1.58 4.23
CA ILE A 23 11.36 -1.53 5.43
C ILE A 23 10.98 -2.73 6.29
N GLY A 24 11.86 -3.75 6.33
CA GLY A 24 11.54 -5.00 6.99
C GLY A 24 10.36 -5.67 6.29
N ASP A 25 9.26 -5.86 7.03
CA ASP A 25 8.01 -6.41 6.48
C ASP A 25 6.95 -5.33 6.25
N HIS A 26 7.34 -4.05 6.33
CA HIS A 26 6.43 -2.92 6.09
C HIS A 26 6.62 -2.39 4.69
N HIS A 27 5.51 -2.33 3.93
CA HIS A 27 5.49 -1.81 2.57
C HIS A 27 4.91 -0.41 2.56
N ARG A 28 5.65 0.54 2.04
CA ARG A 28 5.20 1.93 1.95
C ARG A 28 4.69 2.24 0.56
N TYR A 29 3.50 2.85 0.50
CA TYR A 29 2.84 3.22 -0.74
C TYR A 29 2.56 4.71 -0.77
N GLU A 30 2.66 5.30 -1.95
CA GLU A 30 2.33 6.71 -2.17
C GLU A 30 1.54 6.82 -3.48
N ASP A 31 0.63 7.81 -3.52
CA ASP A 31 -0.20 8.03 -4.70
C ASP A 31 0.26 9.19 -5.57
N GLY A 32 1.35 9.86 -5.21
CA GLY A 32 1.87 11.00 -5.94
C GLY A 32 1.21 12.32 -5.58
N ASN A 33 0.14 12.30 -4.78
CA ASN A 33 -0.58 13.50 -4.34
C ASN A 33 -0.31 13.83 -2.87
N GLY A 34 0.70 13.22 -2.28
CA GLY A 34 1.05 13.44 -0.88
C GLY A 34 0.42 12.46 0.08
N HIS A 35 -0.43 11.56 -0.37
CA HIS A 35 -1.01 10.53 0.46
C HIS A 35 -0.03 9.36 0.61
N LYS A 36 0.14 8.90 1.84
CA LYS A 36 1.07 7.82 2.16
C LYS A 36 0.38 6.76 3.00
N VAL A 37 0.63 5.49 2.67
CA VAL A 37 0.07 4.35 3.40
C VAL A 37 1.18 3.37 3.69
N THR A 38 1.19 2.82 4.90
CA THR A 38 2.11 1.75 5.28
C THR A 38 1.31 0.47 5.53
N VAL A 39 1.71 -0.60 4.88
CA VAL A 39 1.07 -1.91 5.03
C VAL A 39 2.10 -2.87 5.62
N PRO A 40 1.78 -3.45 6.80
CA PRO A 40 2.66 -4.43 7.44
C PRO A 40 2.72 -5.75 6.69
#